data_899cd7063d0569a738668a65c4e25d15
#
_entry.id   899cd7063d0569a738668a65c4e25d15
#
_cell.length_a   1.000
_cell.length_b   1.000
_cell.length_c   1.000
_cell.angle_alpha   90.00
_cell.angle_beta   90.00
_cell.angle_gamma   90.00
#
_symmetry.space_group_name_H-M   'P 1'
#
loop_
_entity.id
_entity.type
_entity.pdbx_description
1 polymer ?
#
loop_
_entity_poly.entity_id
_entity_poly.type
_entity_poly.pdbx_seq_one_letter_code
_entity_poly.pdbx_strand_id
1 'polypeptide(L)'
;VCIYGGIMEYDKKNGFTKIKSEPDFHLVIANSNIKHSTESVVAGVKQFKEENETEFSKLCNDESELVEDVLKLLSVNNIKELGQKIIQNQEYLETIGVSNEKLRDMIQVGQKSSFGAKITGAGGGGCIFSLTDESNLEHSINQFRDKNYECFSVKIDFKGLDTF
;
A
#
# COMPACT_ATOMS: atom_id res chain seq x y z
N VAL A 1 -11.12 -6.53 -8.79
CA VAL A 1 -11.40 -5.23 -8.12
C VAL A 1 -12.09 -4.27 -9.09
N CYS A 2 -11.53 -3.98 -10.27
CA CYS A 2 -12.10 -3.02 -11.22
C CYS A 2 -13.55 -3.32 -11.63
N ILE A 3 -13.95 -4.59 -11.72
CA ILE A 3 -15.32 -5.01 -12.08
C ILE A 3 -16.31 -4.73 -10.93
N TYR A 4 -15.91 -5.04 -9.70
CA TYR A 4 -16.81 -4.97 -8.54
C TYR A 4 -16.76 -3.64 -7.80
N GLY A 5 -15.74 -2.82 -8.04
CA GLY A 5 -15.46 -1.59 -7.29
C GLY A 5 -15.19 -1.84 -5.81
N GLY A 6 -14.76 -0.80 -5.12
CA GLY A 6 -14.57 -0.82 -3.67
C GLY A 6 -13.28 -1.48 -3.20
N ILE A 7 -13.25 -1.79 -1.92
CA ILE A 7 -12.12 -2.45 -1.25
C ILE A 7 -12.44 -3.93 -1.12
N MET A 8 -11.45 -4.77 -1.37
CA MET A 8 -11.60 -6.21 -1.31
C MET A 8 -10.52 -6.83 -0.44
N GLU A 9 -10.93 -7.73 0.43
CA GLU A 9 -10.06 -8.70 1.07
C GLU A 9 -9.87 -9.89 0.13
N TYR A 10 -8.66 -10.40 0.05
CA TYR A 10 -8.34 -11.62 -0.68
C TYR A 10 -7.67 -12.63 0.23
N ASP A 11 -8.25 -13.81 0.31
CA ASP A 11 -7.66 -14.99 0.96
C ASP A 11 -7.52 -16.13 -0.06
N LYS A 12 -6.41 -16.85 -0.01
CA LYS A 12 -6.12 -17.91 -0.98
C LYS A 12 -7.14 -19.06 -0.94
N LYS A 13 -7.75 -19.32 0.22
CA LYS A 13 -8.72 -20.41 0.41
C LYS A 13 -10.14 -19.95 0.12
N ASN A 14 -10.48 -18.71 0.56
CA ASN A 14 -11.83 -18.18 0.56
C ASN A 14 -12.12 -17.28 -0.65
N GLY A 15 -11.07 -16.89 -1.41
CA GLY A 15 -11.21 -15.99 -2.55
C GLY A 15 -11.37 -14.53 -2.14
N PHE A 16 -12.22 -13.78 -2.86
CA PHE A 16 -12.44 -12.36 -2.67
C PHE A 16 -13.69 -12.09 -1.84
N THR A 17 -13.56 -11.22 -0.85
CA THR A 17 -14.67 -10.69 -0.05
C THR A 17 -14.71 -9.17 -0.19
N LYS A 18 -15.83 -8.61 -0.67
CA LYS A 18 -16.01 -7.16 -0.76
C LYS A 18 -16.27 -6.58 0.63
N ILE A 19 -15.49 -5.57 1.02
CA ILE A 19 -15.68 -4.83 2.26
C ILE A 19 -16.86 -3.88 2.06
N LYS A 20 -17.80 -3.88 2.99
CA LYS A 20 -19.05 -3.09 2.89
C LYS A 20 -18.89 -1.62 3.20
N SER A 21 -17.82 -1.24 3.92
CA SER A 21 -17.59 0.17 4.26
C SER A 21 -17.07 0.95 3.06
N GLU A 22 -17.47 2.21 2.97
CA GLU A 22 -17.05 3.17 1.95
C GLU A 22 -16.30 4.33 2.64
N PRO A 23 -15.07 4.12 3.14
CA PRO A 23 -14.32 5.15 3.84
C PRO A 23 -13.97 6.30 2.88
N ASP A 24 -14.05 7.53 3.40
CA ASP A 24 -13.70 8.73 2.63
C ASP A 24 -12.24 9.11 2.87
N PHE A 25 -11.39 8.74 1.94
CA PHE A 25 -9.99 9.13 1.89
C PHE A 25 -9.50 9.25 0.45
N HIS A 26 -8.35 9.88 0.29
CA HIS A 26 -7.62 9.97 -0.97
C HIS A 26 -6.34 9.14 -0.91
N LEU A 27 -5.94 8.64 -2.07
CA LEU A 27 -4.61 8.08 -2.27
C LEU A 27 -3.84 8.99 -3.23
N VAL A 28 -2.62 9.35 -2.86
CA VAL A 28 -1.67 9.96 -3.80
C VAL A 28 -0.74 8.86 -4.29
N ILE A 29 -0.79 8.59 -5.59
CA ILE A 29 0.05 7.60 -6.25
C ILE A 29 1.27 8.33 -6.80
N ALA A 30 2.47 7.86 -6.48
CA ALA A 30 3.71 8.40 -7.03
C ALA A 30 4.52 7.30 -7.71
N ASN A 31 5.06 7.60 -8.89
CA ASN A 31 5.78 6.65 -9.73
C ASN A 31 7.30 6.83 -9.59
N SER A 32 8.00 5.76 -9.28
CA SER A 32 9.46 5.78 -9.20
C SER A 32 10.14 5.82 -10.57
N ASN A 33 9.42 5.49 -11.64
CA ASN A 33 9.96 5.29 -12.98
C ASN A 33 11.08 4.23 -13.06
N ILE A 34 11.22 3.38 -12.03
CA ILE A 34 12.14 2.25 -12.04
C ILE A 34 11.42 1.04 -12.64
N LYS A 35 11.96 0.54 -13.74
CA LYS A 35 11.53 -0.76 -14.30
C LYS A 35 12.08 -1.89 -13.44
N HIS A 36 11.24 -2.84 -13.11
CA HIS A 36 11.60 -4.01 -12.32
C HIS A 36 10.97 -5.27 -12.90
N SER A 37 11.55 -6.42 -12.56
CA SER A 37 10.97 -7.72 -12.87
C SER A 37 10.28 -8.27 -11.61
N THR A 38 8.98 -8.50 -11.67
CA THR A 38 8.24 -9.18 -10.59
C THR A 38 8.87 -10.53 -10.26
N GLU A 39 9.34 -11.27 -11.27
CA GLU A 39 10.01 -12.55 -11.08
C GLU A 39 11.28 -12.41 -10.23
N SER A 40 12.10 -11.39 -10.47
CA SER A 40 13.32 -11.12 -9.70
C SER A 40 12.99 -10.77 -8.24
N VAL A 41 11.96 -9.95 -8.02
CA VAL A 41 11.51 -9.59 -6.66
C VAL A 41 11.02 -10.82 -5.91
N VAL A 42 10.18 -11.64 -6.53
CA VAL A 42 9.67 -12.88 -5.94
C VAL A 42 10.79 -13.86 -5.63
N ALA A 43 11.81 -13.97 -6.51
CA ALA A 43 12.99 -14.80 -6.27
C ALA A 43 13.77 -14.32 -5.03
N GLY A 44 13.94 -12.99 -4.86
CA GLY A 44 14.58 -12.40 -3.68
C GLY A 44 13.82 -12.69 -2.38
N VAL A 45 12.48 -12.57 -2.40
CA VAL A 45 11.64 -12.92 -1.22
C VAL A 45 11.73 -14.42 -0.90
N LYS A 46 11.79 -15.28 -1.93
CA LYS A 46 11.97 -16.72 -1.71
C LYS A 46 13.31 -17.01 -1.06
N GLN A 47 14.38 -16.38 -1.52
CA GLN A 47 15.71 -16.50 -0.90
C GLN A 47 15.69 -16.02 0.56
N PHE A 48 15.11 -14.84 0.84
CA PHE A 48 14.97 -14.33 2.21
C PHE A 48 14.26 -15.34 3.11
N LYS A 49 13.15 -15.94 2.63
CA LYS A 49 12.43 -16.99 3.36
C LYS A 49 13.29 -18.22 3.66
N GLU A 50 14.08 -18.67 2.69
CA GLU A 50 14.94 -19.87 2.85
C GLU A 50 16.08 -19.60 3.86
N GLU A 51 16.61 -18.37 3.90
CA GLU A 51 17.69 -17.98 4.80
C GLU A 51 17.18 -17.57 6.20
N ASN A 52 15.92 -17.12 6.34
CA ASN A 52 15.35 -16.53 7.55
C ASN A 52 13.95 -17.08 7.86
N GLU A 53 13.77 -18.41 7.84
CA GLU A 53 12.45 -19.07 7.92
C GLU A 53 11.62 -18.65 9.14
N THR A 54 12.26 -18.54 10.31
CA THR A 54 11.59 -18.14 11.56
C THR A 54 11.09 -16.69 11.50
N GLU A 55 11.91 -15.78 11.02
CA GLU A 55 11.56 -14.36 10.86
C GLU A 55 10.47 -14.20 9.81
N PHE A 56 10.59 -14.86 8.66
CA PHE A 56 9.59 -14.83 7.62
C PHE A 56 8.24 -15.36 8.10
N SER A 57 8.23 -16.46 8.86
CA SER A 57 7.00 -17.01 9.43
C SER A 57 6.34 -16.08 10.44
N LYS A 58 7.16 -15.38 11.26
CA LYS A 58 6.67 -14.35 12.17
C LYS A 58 6.05 -13.19 11.39
N LEU A 59 6.74 -12.66 10.37
CA LEU A 59 6.21 -11.58 9.54
C LEU A 59 4.88 -11.95 8.86
N CYS A 60 4.71 -13.19 8.42
CA CYS A 60 3.44 -13.65 7.85
C CYS A 60 2.29 -13.65 8.87
N ASN A 61 2.57 -14.00 10.14
CA ASN A 61 1.57 -13.94 11.20
C ASN A 61 1.24 -12.49 11.56
N ASP A 62 2.26 -11.67 11.76
CA ASP A 62 2.12 -10.24 12.06
C ASP A 62 1.32 -9.51 10.94
N GLU A 63 1.54 -9.87 9.66
CA GLU A 63 0.77 -9.35 8.52
C GLU A 63 -0.69 -9.79 8.55
N SER A 64 -0.97 -11.03 8.94
CA SER A 64 -2.34 -11.52 9.07
C SER A 64 -3.12 -10.76 10.14
N GLU A 65 -2.51 -10.52 11.30
CA GLU A 65 -3.11 -9.70 12.37
C GLU A 65 -3.29 -8.23 11.93
N LEU A 66 -2.32 -7.69 11.19
CA LEU A 66 -2.40 -6.34 10.64
C LEU A 66 -3.59 -6.19 9.68
N VAL A 67 -3.83 -7.16 8.81
CA VAL A 67 -4.98 -7.16 7.88
C VAL A 67 -6.30 -7.16 8.66
N GLU A 68 -6.44 -7.98 9.72
CA GLU A 68 -7.63 -7.96 10.57
C GLU A 68 -7.89 -6.60 11.22
N ASP A 69 -6.83 -5.93 11.68
CA ASP A 69 -6.94 -4.58 12.25
C ASP A 69 -7.33 -3.56 11.19
N VAL A 70 -6.74 -3.63 9.98
CA VAL A 70 -7.11 -2.77 8.85
C VAL A 70 -8.59 -2.90 8.52
N LEU A 71 -9.15 -4.12 8.49
CA LEU A 71 -10.58 -4.35 8.26
C LEU A 71 -11.46 -3.65 9.30
N LYS A 72 -11.08 -3.71 10.57
CA LYS A 72 -11.78 -3.00 11.67
C LYS A 72 -11.70 -1.47 11.48
N LEU A 73 -10.50 -0.95 11.18
CA LEU A 73 -10.27 0.49 11.01
C LEU A 73 -11.03 1.06 9.80
N LEU A 74 -11.10 0.32 8.69
CA LEU A 74 -11.91 0.67 7.53
C LEU A 74 -13.40 0.77 7.88
N SER A 75 -13.90 -0.13 8.74
CA SER A 75 -15.32 -0.15 9.12
C SER A 75 -15.74 1.06 9.97
N VAL A 76 -14.81 1.67 10.70
CA VAL A 76 -15.04 2.85 11.56
C VAL A 76 -14.46 4.14 10.98
N ASN A 77 -13.93 4.10 9.75
CA ASN A 77 -13.32 5.23 9.03
C ASN A 77 -12.20 5.92 9.85
N ASN A 78 -11.37 5.16 10.56
CA ASN A 78 -10.26 5.70 11.33
C ASN A 78 -8.99 5.81 10.46
N ILE A 79 -8.94 6.87 9.64
CA ILE A 79 -7.88 7.09 8.64
C ILE A 79 -6.50 7.24 9.29
N LYS A 80 -6.41 7.85 10.47
CA LYS A 80 -5.12 8.06 11.15
C LYS A 80 -4.48 6.75 11.58
N GLU A 81 -5.23 5.89 12.24
CA GLU A 81 -4.75 4.58 12.65
C GLU A 81 -4.53 3.66 11.44
N LEU A 82 -5.36 3.77 10.40
CA LEU A 82 -5.14 3.10 9.13
C LEU A 82 -3.77 3.47 8.52
N GLY A 83 -3.41 4.77 8.58
CA GLY A 83 -2.10 5.26 8.17
C GLY A 83 -0.95 4.61 8.94
N GLN A 84 -1.09 4.42 10.26
CA GLN A 84 -0.07 3.71 11.07
C GLN A 84 0.08 2.24 10.65
N LYS A 85 -1.03 1.57 10.31
CA LYS A 85 -0.97 0.19 9.80
C LYS A 85 -0.31 0.11 8.42
N ILE A 86 -0.50 1.13 7.57
CA ILE A 86 0.20 1.26 6.28
C ILE A 86 1.71 1.40 6.50
N ILE A 87 2.15 2.21 7.46
CA ILE A 87 3.56 2.36 7.82
C ILE A 87 4.13 1.03 8.33
N GLN A 88 3.42 0.36 9.24
CA GLN A 88 3.83 -0.93 9.78
C GLN A 88 3.98 -2.00 8.66
N ASN A 89 3.04 -2.05 7.71
CA ASN A 89 3.15 -2.95 6.55
C ASN A 89 4.37 -2.60 5.69
N GLN A 90 4.69 -1.31 5.52
CA GLN A 90 5.90 -0.89 4.80
C GLN A 90 7.17 -1.39 5.48
N GLU A 91 7.25 -1.39 6.82
CA GLU A 91 8.38 -1.94 7.55
C GLU A 91 8.58 -3.43 7.27
N TYR A 92 7.48 -4.20 7.17
CA TYR A 92 7.55 -5.61 6.77
C TYR A 92 8.09 -5.77 5.34
N LEU A 93 7.64 -4.92 4.41
CA LEU A 93 8.14 -4.92 3.03
C LEU A 93 9.63 -4.55 2.95
N GLU A 94 10.11 -3.62 3.79
CA GLU A 94 11.54 -3.32 3.89
C GLU A 94 12.34 -4.54 4.40
N THR A 95 11.83 -5.22 5.41
CA THR A 95 12.48 -6.40 6.02
C THR A 95 12.65 -7.54 5.02
N ILE A 96 11.66 -7.81 4.19
CA ILE A 96 11.75 -8.85 3.15
C ILE A 96 12.50 -8.40 1.88
N GLY A 97 13.04 -7.17 1.86
CA GLY A 97 13.97 -6.68 0.84
C GLY A 97 13.32 -6.28 -0.49
N VAL A 98 12.00 -5.98 -0.52
CA VAL A 98 11.31 -5.58 -1.76
C VAL A 98 11.37 -4.08 -2.05
N SER A 99 12.11 -3.32 -1.24
CA SER A 99 12.33 -1.89 -1.40
C SER A 99 13.68 -1.59 -2.04
N ASN A 100 13.87 -0.34 -2.44
CA ASN A 100 15.15 0.21 -2.87
C ASN A 100 15.30 1.66 -2.41
N GLU A 101 16.47 2.26 -2.60
CA GLU A 101 16.79 3.60 -2.11
C GLU A 101 15.77 4.65 -2.60
N LYS A 102 15.39 4.62 -3.89
CA LYS A 102 14.44 5.58 -4.45
C LYS A 102 13.02 5.39 -3.87
N LEU A 103 12.56 4.16 -3.73
CA LEU A 103 11.27 3.87 -3.09
C LEU A 103 11.26 4.34 -1.64
N ARG A 104 12.36 4.13 -0.89
CA ARG A 104 12.50 4.63 0.49
C ARG A 104 12.41 6.15 0.57
N ASP A 105 13.10 6.88 -0.32
CA ASP A 105 12.99 8.35 -0.36
C ASP A 105 11.56 8.79 -0.64
N MET A 106 10.89 8.19 -1.62
CA MET A 106 9.49 8.49 -1.94
C MET A 106 8.54 8.20 -0.77
N ILE A 107 8.74 7.08 -0.08
CA ILE A 107 7.94 6.72 1.10
C ILE A 107 8.14 7.72 2.23
N GLN A 108 9.37 8.17 2.48
CA GLN A 108 9.65 9.20 3.47
C GLN A 108 8.95 10.53 3.12
N VAL A 109 8.91 10.90 1.85
CA VAL A 109 8.14 12.07 1.38
C VAL A 109 6.65 11.89 1.69
N GLY A 110 6.08 10.74 1.32
CA GLY A 110 4.68 10.42 1.59
C GLY A 110 4.36 10.43 3.08
N GLN A 111 5.14 9.76 3.92
CA GLN A 111 4.92 9.67 5.37
C GLN A 111 4.99 11.04 6.08
N LYS A 112 5.77 11.98 5.58
CA LYS A 112 5.84 13.34 6.16
C LYS A 112 4.64 14.22 5.82
N SER A 113 3.91 13.89 4.76
CA SER A 113 2.83 14.71 4.20
C SER A 113 1.46 14.04 4.21
N SER A 114 1.36 12.83 4.77
CA SER A 114 0.14 12.03 4.80
C SER A 114 0.04 11.20 6.08
N PHE A 115 -1.01 10.41 6.23
CA PHE A 115 -1.19 9.53 7.39
C PHE A 115 -0.30 8.28 7.31
N GLY A 116 0.13 7.89 6.12
CA GLY A 116 1.02 6.76 5.88
C GLY A 116 1.27 6.53 4.40
N ALA A 117 2.40 5.91 4.07
CA ALA A 117 2.76 5.59 2.70
C ALA A 117 3.46 4.23 2.62
N LYS A 118 3.23 3.51 1.53
CA LYS A 118 3.85 2.21 1.27
C LYS A 118 3.99 1.90 -0.23
N ILE A 119 4.83 0.92 -0.51
CA ILE A 119 4.95 0.32 -1.85
C ILE A 119 3.63 -0.31 -2.27
N THR A 120 3.29 -0.22 -3.56
CA THR A 120 2.21 -0.99 -4.18
C THR A 120 2.76 -2.01 -5.17
N GLY A 121 2.09 -3.15 -5.28
CA GLY A 121 2.52 -4.26 -6.14
C GLY A 121 3.67 -5.07 -5.53
N ALA A 122 4.51 -5.64 -6.40
CA ALA A 122 5.58 -6.55 -5.98
C ALA A 122 6.78 -5.87 -5.30
N GLY A 123 6.93 -4.57 -5.44
CA GLY A 123 8.13 -3.85 -5.02
C GLY A 123 9.23 -3.85 -6.08
N GLY A 124 10.45 -3.47 -5.70
CA GLY A 124 11.60 -3.36 -6.62
C GLY A 124 11.58 -2.12 -7.53
N GLY A 125 10.43 -1.45 -7.66
CA GLY A 125 10.19 -0.29 -8.52
C GLY A 125 8.70 0.00 -8.62
N GLY A 126 8.27 0.67 -9.70
CA GLY A 126 6.87 1.04 -9.93
C GLY A 126 6.39 2.14 -9.00
N CYS A 127 5.20 1.99 -8.41
CA CYS A 127 4.54 3.03 -7.65
C CYS A 127 4.55 2.78 -6.15
N ILE A 128 4.43 3.87 -5.41
CA ILE A 128 3.98 3.89 -4.03
C ILE A 128 2.60 4.55 -3.96
N PHE A 129 1.90 4.36 -2.84
CA PHE A 129 0.78 5.24 -2.51
C PHE A 129 0.96 5.85 -1.12
N SER A 130 0.38 7.02 -0.91
CA SER A 130 0.20 7.62 0.41
C SER A 130 -1.27 7.88 0.68
N LEU A 131 -1.69 7.66 1.93
CA LEU A 131 -3.06 7.80 2.41
C LEU A 131 -3.25 9.19 2.99
N THR A 132 -4.21 9.94 2.47
CA THR A 132 -4.51 11.30 2.95
C THR A 132 -6.01 11.57 2.96
N ASP A 133 -6.42 12.65 3.58
CA ASP A 133 -7.77 13.21 3.49
C ASP A 133 -7.82 14.41 2.52
N GLU A 134 -9.02 14.92 2.27
CA GLU A 134 -9.24 16.09 1.42
C GLU A 134 -8.43 17.31 1.89
N SER A 135 -8.32 17.53 3.21
CA SER A 135 -7.67 18.71 3.78
C SER A 135 -6.15 18.73 3.57
N ASN A 136 -5.52 17.57 3.47
CA ASN A 136 -4.08 17.40 3.29
C ASN A 136 -3.68 16.99 1.88
N LEU A 137 -4.65 16.78 0.98
CA LEU A 137 -4.41 16.25 -0.36
C LEU A 137 -3.44 17.10 -1.17
N GLU A 138 -3.70 18.40 -1.28
CA GLU A 138 -2.87 19.31 -2.06
C GLU A 138 -1.46 19.42 -1.48
N HIS A 139 -1.34 19.46 -0.15
CA HIS A 139 -0.04 19.45 0.51
C HIS A 139 0.75 18.18 0.16
N SER A 140 0.12 17.00 0.25
CA SER A 140 0.76 15.73 -0.09
C SER A 140 1.24 15.69 -1.55
N ILE A 141 0.41 16.14 -2.50
CA ILE A 141 0.78 16.20 -3.92
C ILE A 141 1.99 17.12 -4.13
N ASN A 142 1.99 18.31 -3.51
CA ASN A 142 3.07 19.28 -3.67
C ASN A 142 4.40 18.76 -3.12
N GLN A 143 4.40 18.01 -2.00
CA GLN A 143 5.62 17.40 -1.46
C GLN A 143 6.28 16.42 -2.45
N PHE A 144 5.50 15.65 -3.21
CA PHE A 144 6.06 14.78 -4.26
C PHE A 144 6.55 15.59 -5.46
N ARG A 145 5.82 16.63 -5.89
CA ARG A 145 6.19 17.50 -7.01
C ARG A 145 7.47 18.28 -6.74
N ASP A 146 7.65 18.78 -5.53
CA ASP A 146 8.86 19.51 -5.10
C ASP A 146 10.11 18.63 -5.17
N LYS A 147 9.95 17.33 -5.09
CA LYS A 147 10.99 16.32 -5.30
C LYS A 147 11.07 15.82 -6.76
N ASN A 148 10.32 16.43 -7.67
CA ASN A 148 10.22 16.00 -9.08
C ASN A 148 9.71 14.56 -9.27
N TYR A 149 8.88 14.06 -8.37
CA TYR A 149 8.19 12.79 -8.55
C TYR A 149 6.88 13.01 -9.31
N GLU A 150 6.66 12.20 -10.35
CA GLU A 150 5.38 12.12 -11.03
C GLU A 150 4.34 11.54 -10.08
N CYS A 151 3.27 12.28 -9.83
CA CYS A 151 2.21 11.84 -8.93
C CYS A 151 0.83 12.35 -9.36
N PHE A 152 -0.20 11.62 -8.93
CA PHE A 152 -1.60 11.98 -9.11
C PHE A 152 -2.45 11.44 -7.95
N SER A 153 -3.60 12.03 -7.72
CA SER A 153 -4.54 11.57 -6.69
C SER A 153 -5.66 10.72 -7.28
N VAL A 154 -6.14 9.79 -6.49
CA VAL A 154 -7.30 8.95 -6.80
C VAL A 154 -8.19 8.80 -5.58
N LYS A 155 -9.49 8.62 -5.83
CA LYS A 155 -10.46 8.07 -4.87
C LYS A 155 -10.80 6.64 -5.25
N ILE A 156 -11.22 5.85 -4.27
CA ILE A 156 -11.71 4.49 -4.55
C ILE A 156 -13.07 4.61 -5.24
N ASP A 157 -13.20 3.97 -6.38
CA ASP A 157 -14.50 3.79 -7.03
C ASP A 157 -15.23 2.60 -6.38
N PHE A 158 -16.36 2.88 -5.73
CA PHE A 158 -17.17 1.87 -5.06
C PHE A 158 -18.23 1.21 -5.97
N LYS A 159 -18.47 1.77 -7.14
CA LYS A 159 -19.47 1.24 -8.09
C LYS A 159 -18.93 0.09 -8.93
N GLY A 160 -17.69 0.22 -9.39
CA GLY A 160 -17.09 -0.71 -10.33
C GLY A 160 -17.54 -0.47 -11.78
N LEU A 161 -17.53 -1.52 -12.60
CA LEU A 161 -17.87 -1.43 -14.02
C LEU A 161 -19.39 -1.30 -14.20
N ASP A 162 -19.83 -0.19 -14.79
CA ASP A 162 -21.19 -0.05 -15.29
C ASP A 162 -21.29 -0.73 -16.68
N THR A 163 -22.19 -1.69 -16.82
CA THR A 163 -22.56 -2.24 -18.13
C THR A 163 -23.73 -1.44 -18.69
N PHE A 164 -23.51 -0.80 -19.84
CA PHE A 164 -24.54 -0.13 -20.61
C PHE A 164 -25.43 -1.14 -21.32
#